data_1c78f56166b9308ac59e7255bf305060
#
_entry.id   1c78f56166b9308ac59e7255bf305060
#
_cell.length_a   1.000
_cell.length_b   1.000
_cell.length_c   1.000
_cell.angle_alpha   90.00
_cell.angle_beta   90.00
_cell.angle_gamma   90.00
#
_symmetry.space_group_name_H-M   'P 1'
#
loop_
_entity.id
_entity.type
_entity.pdbx_description
1 polymer ?
#
loop_
_entity_poly.entity_id
_entity_poly.type
_entity_poly.pdbx_seq_one_letter_code
_entity_poly.pdbx_strand_id
1 'polypeptide(L)'
;MSKEIVLANPRGFCAGVDRAIDIVEKSLKKFDQPVFVRHQVVHNKKVVEDLEKKGVKFVKEIEEIPDNAVAIFSAHGVSKAVEDEARQRKFMYFDATCPLVTKVHLEVQRHARKGRDIVLIGHKGHPEVIGTLGRHPEDSDTNICLLYTSDAADE
;
A
#
# COMPACT_ATOMS: atom_id res chain seq x y z
N MET A 1 -34.96 -11.42 -26.04
CA MET A 1 -33.86 -10.52 -26.43
C MET A 1 -32.55 -11.10 -25.92
N SER A 2 -31.62 -11.44 -26.78
CA SER A 2 -30.28 -11.88 -26.41
C SER A 2 -29.51 -10.67 -25.85
N LYS A 3 -28.94 -10.82 -24.65
CA LYS A 3 -28.05 -9.78 -24.09
C LYS A 3 -26.67 -9.98 -24.68
N GLU A 4 -26.11 -8.93 -25.26
CA GLU A 4 -24.73 -8.89 -25.75
C GLU A 4 -23.83 -8.38 -24.65
N ILE A 5 -22.69 -9.03 -24.43
CA ILE A 5 -21.64 -8.56 -23.52
C ILE A 5 -20.48 -8.04 -24.37
N VAL A 6 -20.23 -6.73 -24.28
CA VAL A 6 -19.10 -6.08 -24.95
C VAL A 6 -17.99 -5.80 -23.94
N LEU A 7 -16.80 -6.33 -24.22
CA LEU A 7 -15.64 -6.09 -23.36
C LEU A 7 -14.95 -4.77 -23.76
N ALA A 8 -14.71 -3.93 -22.77
CA ALA A 8 -13.92 -2.71 -22.97
C ALA A 8 -12.48 -3.03 -23.41
N ASN A 9 -11.92 -2.15 -24.23
CA ASN A 9 -10.52 -2.23 -24.66
C ASN A 9 -9.95 -0.80 -24.72
N PRO A 10 -8.83 -0.46 -23.99
CA PRO A 10 -8.06 -1.36 -23.13
C PRO A 10 -8.77 -1.75 -21.83
N ARG A 11 -8.41 -2.89 -21.29
CA ARG A 11 -8.93 -3.41 -20.00
C ARG A 11 -7.81 -4.10 -19.22
N GLY A 12 -7.99 -4.23 -17.91
CA GLY A 12 -7.02 -4.88 -17.01
C GLY A 12 -6.66 -3.97 -15.84
N PHE A 13 -5.64 -4.36 -15.12
CA PHE A 13 -5.10 -3.57 -14.02
C PHE A 13 -4.16 -2.48 -14.52
N CYS A 14 -3.92 -1.47 -13.69
CA CYS A 14 -2.85 -0.52 -13.95
C CYS A 14 -1.47 -1.16 -13.65
N ALA A 15 -0.41 -0.59 -14.22
CA ALA A 15 0.95 -1.11 -14.02
C ALA A 15 1.39 -1.21 -12.55
N GLY A 16 0.85 -0.35 -11.66
CA GLY A 16 1.13 -0.39 -10.22
C GLY A 16 0.53 -1.63 -9.56
N VAL A 17 -0.71 -1.98 -9.93
CA VAL A 17 -1.41 -3.19 -9.44
C VAL A 17 -0.73 -4.45 -9.98
N ASP A 18 -0.45 -4.50 -11.29
CA ASP A 18 0.23 -5.65 -11.90
C ASP A 18 1.59 -5.90 -11.26
N ARG A 19 2.38 -4.82 -11.03
CA ARG A 19 3.66 -4.91 -10.35
C ARG A 19 3.53 -5.47 -8.93
N ALA A 20 2.54 -5.02 -8.16
CA ALA A 20 2.36 -5.47 -6.79
C ALA A 20 2.00 -6.96 -6.72
N ILE A 21 1.09 -7.42 -7.59
CA ILE A 21 0.72 -8.84 -7.70
C ILE A 21 1.93 -9.67 -8.12
N ASP A 22 2.68 -9.22 -9.11
CA ASP A 22 3.87 -9.91 -9.64
C ASP A 22 4.96 -10.07 -8.56
N ILE A 23 5.19 -9.07 -7.71
CA ILE A 23 6.12 -9.17 -6.58
C ILE A 23 5.68 -10.28 -5.63
N VAL A 24 4.39 -10.33 -5.26
CA VAL A 24 3.86 -11.37 -4.36
C VAL A 24 4.02 -12.77 -4.98
N GLU A 25 3.63 -12.94 -6.24
CA GLU A 25 3.73 -14.24 -6.94
C GLU A 25 5.17 -14.70 -7.13
N LYS A 26 6.09 -13.78 -7.43
CA LYS A 26 7.53 -14.09 -7.52
C LYS A 26 8.11 -14.47 -6.15
N SER A 27 7.65 -13.81 -5.09
CA SER A 27 8.09 -14.15 -3.73
C SER A 27 7.65 -15.54 -3.33
N LEU A 28 6.39 -15.94 -3.62
CA LEU A 28 5.90 -17.28 -3.37
C LEU A 28 6.69 -18.37 -4.12
N LYS A 29 7.21 -18.05 -5.31
CA LYS A 29 8.00 -19.01 -6.12
C LYS A 29 9.46 -19.09 -5.70
N LYS A 30 9.99 -18.01 -5.14
CA LYS A 30 11.42 -17.86 -4.88
C LYS A 30 11.84 -18.27 -3.47
N PHE A 31 10.95 -18.12 -2.50
CA PHE A 31 11.24 -18.33 -1.10
C PHE A 31 10.43 -19.49 -0.54
N ASP A 32 11.08 -20.32 0.27
CA ASP A 32 10.43 -21.41 1.02
C ASP A 32 9.77 -20.91 2.31
N GLN A 33 10.11 -19.69 2.73
CA GLN A 33 9.54 -19.05 3.91
C GLN A 33 8.11 -18.60 3.63
N PRO A 34 7.25 -18.54 4.68
CA PRO A 34 5.90 -18.00 4.55
C PRO A 34 5.91 -16.55 4.07
N VAL A 35 5.05 -16.24 3.09
CA VAL A 35 4.90 -14.88 2.53
C VAL A 35 3.74 -14.17 3.21
N PHE A 36 4.03 -13.04 3.83
CA PHE A 36 3.06 -12.17 4.48
C PHE A 36 2.95 -10.85 3.72
N VAL A 37 1.74 -10.37 3.54
CA VAL A 37 1.48 -9.07 2.92
C VAL A 37 0.76 -8.18 3.93
N ARG A 38 1.35 -7.01 4.24
CA ARG A 38 0.73 -6.03 5.12
C ARG A 38 -0.37 -5.29 4.37
N HIS A 39 -1.59 -5.39 4.87
CA HIS A 39 -2.84 -5.03 4.21
C HIS A 39 -3.10 -5.82 2.93
N GLN A 40 -4.27 -5.66 2.34
CA GLN A 40 -4.55 -6.23 1.03
C GLN A 40 -3.59 -5.65 -0.01
N VAL A 41 -3.03 -6.49 -0.87
CA VAL A 41 -2.08 -6.03 -1.90
C VAL A 41 -2.70 -4.98 -2.81
N VAL A 42 -3.98 -5.14 -3.10
CA VAL A 42 -4.85 -4.23 -3.87
C VAL A 42 -6.30 -4.37 -3.40
N HIS A 43 -7.13 -3.37 -3.65
CA HIS A 43 -8.57 -3.41 -3.33
C HIS A 43 -9.35 -4.23 -4.37
N ASN A 44 -9.05 -5.54 -4.45
CA ASN A 44 -9.75 -6.46 -5.32
C ASN A 44 -9.91 -7.81 -4.62
N LYS A 45 -11.14 -8.10 -4.19
CA LYS A 45 -11.46 -9.31 -3.42
C LYS A 45 -11.01 -10.59 -4.12
N LYS A 46 -11.23 -10.69 -5.43
CA LYS A 46 -10.85 -11.88 -6.22
C LYS A 46 -9.33 -12.09 -6.22
N VAL A 47 -8.55 -11.03 -6.39
CA VAL A 47 -7.09 -11.10 -6.34
C VAL A 47 -6.60 -11.54 -4.96
N VAL A 48 -7.17 -10.98 -3.90
CA VAL A 48 -6.83 -11.34 -2.51
C VAL A 48 -7.10 -12.82 -2.26
N GLU A 49 -8.33 -13.31 -2.57
CA GLU A 49 -8.70 -14.71 -2.40
C GLU A 49 -7.81 -15.68 -3.21
N ASP A 50 -7.43 -15.29 -4.43
CA ASP A 50 -6.56 -16.14 -5.26
C ASP A 50 -5.12 -16.19 -4.73
N LEU A 51 -4.61 -15.11 -4.15
CA LEU A 51 -3.30 -15.09 -3.49
C LEU A 51 -3.33 -15.88 -2.16
N GLU A 52 -4.41 -15.80 -1.37
CA GLU A 52 -4.58 -16.61 -0.16
C GLU A 52 -4.57 -18.11 -0.48
N LYS A 53 -5.26 -18.54 -1.55
CA LYS A 53 -5.23 -19.93 -2.02
C LYS A 53 -3.83 -20.39 -2.44
N LYS A 54 -2.96 -19.46 -2.85
CA LYS A 54 -1.55 -19.74 -3.18
C LYS A 54 -0.64 -19.72 -1.94
N GLY A 55 -1.19 -19.47 -0.74
CA GLY A 55 -0.46 -19.53 0.53
C GLY A 55 0.01 -18.17 1.08
N VAL A 56 -0.42 -17.05 0.49
CA VAL A 56 -0.17 -15.71 1.05
C VAL A 56 -1.00 -15.52 2.31
N LYS A 57 -0.39 -14.88 3.31
CA LYS A 57 -1.08 -14.45 4.54
C LYS A 57 -1.16 -12.94 4.57
N PHE A 58 -2.38 -12.40 4.66
CA PHE A 58 -2.60 -10.96 4.83
C PHE A 58 -2.70 -10.62 6.31
N VAL A 59 -1.98 -9.58 6.73
CA VAL A 59 -1.94 -9.08 8.10
C VAL A 59 -2.21 -7.58 8.11
N LYS A 60 -2.64 -7.05 9.24
CA LYS A 60 -2.86 -5.61 9.41
C LYS A 60 -1.60 -4.91 9.86
N GLU A 61 -0.93 -5.50 10.85
CA GLU A 61 0.21 -4.88 11.49
C GLU A 61 1.49 -5.69 11.23
N ILE A 62 2.63 -4.99 11.25
CA ILE A 62 3.93 -5.60 10.96
C ILE A 62 4.35 -6.58 12.05
N GLU A 63 3.90 -6.37 13.27
CA GLU A 63 4.16 -7.22 14.45
C GLU A 63 3.59 -8.63 14.30
N GLU A 64 2.56 -8.80 13.48
CA GLU A 64 1.97 -10.10 13.17
C GLU A 64 2.85 -10.97 12.26
N ILE A 65 3.90 -10.38 11.67
CA ILE A 65 4.80 -11.07 10.74
C ILE A 65 5.95 -11.73 11.53
N PRO A 66 6.11 -13.07 11.46
CA PRO A 66 7.23 -13.75 12.08
C PRO A 66 8.59 -13.34 11.48
N ASP A 67 9.65 -13.34 12.30
CA ASP A 67 10.99 -12.93 11.86
C ASP A 67 11.61 -13.83 10.77
N ASN A 68 11.13 -15.06 10.64
CA ASN A 68 11.56 -16.00 9.61
C ASN A 68 10.69 -15.97 8.33
N ALA A 69 9.82 -14.96 8.19
CA ALA A 69 8.92 -14.81 7.06
C ALA A 69 9.47 -13.80 6.03
N VAL A 70 8.86 -13.82 4.85
CA VAL A 70 9.02 -12.76 3.85
C VAL A 70 7.85 -11.78 3.98
N ALA A 71 8.15 -10.52 4.25
CA ALA A 71 7.18 -9.45 4.33
C ALA A 71 7.04 -8.71 3.00
N ILE A 72 5.83 -8.33 2.63
CA ILE A 72 5.57 -7.48 1.45
C ILE A 72 4.69 -6.31 1.89
N PHE A 73 5.14 -5.10 1.60
CA PHE A 73 4.32 -3.91 1.74
C PHE A 73 3.44 -3.75 0.52
N SER A 74 2.14 -3.54 0.74
CA SER A 74 1.13 -3.46 -0.33
C SER A 74 1.33 -2.26 -1.26
N ALA A 75 0.58 -2.21 -2.35
CA ALA A 75 0.63 -1.10 -3.31
C ALA A 75 0.29 0.28 -2.70
N HIS A 76 -0.40 0.30 -1.55
CA HIS A 76 -0.78 1.53 -0.84
C HIS A 76 0.39 2.27 -0.17
N GLY A 77 1.54 1.61 -0.03
CA GLY A 77 2.67 2.13 0.70
C GLY A 77 2.51 2.05 2.22
N VAL A 78 3.57 2.42 2.92
CA VAL A 78 3.64 2.39 4.38
C VAL A 78 4.21 3.70 4.92
N SER A 79 3.95 3.99 6.20
CA SER A 79 4.57 5.08 6.92
C SER A 79 6.09 4.85 7.07
N LYS A 80 6.80 5.92 7.38
CA LYS A 80 8.24 5.83 7.70
C LYS A 80 8.51 4.93 8.91
N ALA A 81 7.68 5.02 9.93
CA ALA A 81 7.81 4.21 11.15
C ALA A 81 7.74 2.70 10.85
N VAL A 82 6.78 2.25 10.03
CA VAL A 82 6.66 0.84 9.63
C VAL A 82 7.88 0.37 8.82
N GLU A 83 8.41 1.22 7.95
CA GLU A 83 9.62 0.90 7.19
C GLU A 83 10.84 0.76 8.10
N ASP A 84 11.00 1.67 9.08
CA ASP A 84 12.12 1.65 10.02
C ASP A 84 12.02 0.44 10.97
N GLU A 85 10.83 0.06 11.42
CA GLU A 85 10.61 -1.15 12.21
C GLU A 85 11.01 -2.41 11.42
N ALA A 86 10.60 -2.53 10.16
CA ALA A 86 11.00 -3.64 9.30
C ALA A 86 12.53 -3.76 9.20
N ARG A 87 13.22 -2.62 9.08
CA ARG A 87 14.68 -2.59 9.05
C ARG A 87 15.31 -3.01 10.38
N GLN A 88 14.74 -2.59 11.51
CA GLN A 88 15.23 -2.94 12.84
C GLN A 88 15.08 -4.43 13.13
N ARG A 89 13.95 -5.03 12.75
CA ARG A 89 13.67 -6.47 12.91
C ARG A 89 14.53 -7.35 12.00
N LYS A 90 15.19 -6.78 10.99
CA LYS A 90 16.11 -7.47 10.06
C LYS A 90 15.48 -8.64 9.28
N PHE A 91 14.16 -8.72 9.18
CA PHE A 91 13.54 -9.69 8.30
C PHE A 91 13.58 -9.24 6.84
N MET A 92 13.43 -10.20 5.94
CA MET A 92 13.39 -9.91 4.51
C MET A 92 12.07 -9.24 4.15
N TYR A 93 12.12 -8.04 3.57
CA TYR A 93 10.91 -7.39 3.06
C TYR A 93 11.07 -6.86 1.64
N PHE A 94 9.95 -6.80 0.94
CA PHE A 94 9.84 -6.20 -0.40
C PHE A 94 8.80 -5.10 -0.39
N ASP A 95 9.15 -3.99 -1.00
CA ASP A 95 8.25 -2.85 -1.15
C ASP A 95 7.53 -2.93 -2.51
N ALA A 96 6.23 -3.26 -2.46
CA ALA A 96 5.36 -3.26 -3.63
C ALA A 96 4.57 -1.95 -3.81
N THR A 97 4.93 -0.90 -3.08
CA THR A 97 4.29 0.43 -3.19
C THR A 97 4.23 0.87 -4.65
N CYS A 98 3.06 1.31 -5.08
CA CYS A 98 2.86 1.86 -6.41
C CYS A 98 3.80 3.07 -6.62
N PRO A 99 4.51 3.18 -7.75
CA PRO A 99 5.39 4.32 -8.01
C PRO A 99 4.69 5.68 -7.93
N LEU A 100 3.38 5.75 -8.22
CA LEU A 100 2.59 6.97 -8.07
C LEU A 100 2.38 7.34 -6.60
N VAL A 101 2.17 6.35 -5.73
CA VAL A 101 2.09 6.56 -4.27
C VAL A 101 3.44 6.99 -3.73
N THR A 102 4.53 6.35 -4.17
CA THR A 102 5.89 6.78 -3.83
C THR A 102 6.13 8.25 -4.20
N LYS A 103 5.63 8.68 -5.36
CA LYS A 103 5.73 10.08 -5.77
C LYS A 103 5.00 11.01 -4.79
N VAL A 104 3.79 10.66 -4.36
CA VAL A 104 3.04 11.44 -3.35
C VAL A 104 3.82 11.52 -2.04
N HIS A 105 4.38 10.40 -1.56
CA HIS A 105 5.21 10.37 -0.36
C HIS A 105 6.42 11.33 -0.46
N LEU A 106 7.10 11.34 -1.60
CA LEU A 106 8.24 12.25 -1.85
C LEU A 106 7.81 13.70 -1.93
N GLU A 107 6.63 14.00 -2.49
CA GLU A 107 6.09 15.38 -2.52
C GLU A 107 5.78 15.88 -1.11
N VAL A 108 5.18 15.06 -0.24
CA VAL A 108 4.97 15.42 1.17
C VAL A 108 6.28 15.84 1.82
N GLN A 109 7.32 15.00 1.73
CA GLN A 109 8.63 15.29 2.31
C GLN A 109 9.26 16.54 1.70
N ARG A 110 9.17 16.70 0.39
CA ARG A 110 9.73 17.85 -0.35
C ARG A 110 9.08 19.17 0.07
N HIS A 111 7.75 19.16 0.21
CA HIS A 111 7.03 20.39 0.59
C HIS A 111 7.22 20.74 2.06
N ALA A 112 7.23 19.77 2.97
CA ALA A 112 7.55 19.98 4.37
C ALA A 112 8.96 20.62 4.55
N ARG A 113 9.99 20.08 3.87
CA ARG A 113 11.35 20.65 3.90
C ARG A 113 11.45 22.07 3.32
N LYS A 114 10.46 22.53 2.58
CA LYS A 114 10.34 23.90 2.05
C LYS A 114 9.54 24.82 2.94
N GLY A 115 9.20 24.38 4.16
CA GLY A 115 8.41 25.17 5.11
C GLY A 115 6.96 25.35 4.69
N ARG A 116 6.36 24.38 3.99
CA ARG A 116 4.98 24.46 3.51
C ARG A 116 4.10 23.51 4.27
N ASP A 117 3.00 24.01 4.78
CA ASP A 117 1.93 23.18 5.30
C ASP A 117 1.27 22.37 4.18
N ILE A 118 0.79 21.18 4.52
CA ILE A 118 0.23 20.22 3.57
C ILE A 118 -1.21 19.92 3.95
N VAL A 119 -2.09 19.98 2.97
CA VAL A 119 -3.47 19.51 3.10
C VAL A 119 -3.61 18.22 2.32
N LEU A 120 -3.89 17.14 3.02
CA LEU A 120 -4.20 15.83 2.43
C LEU A 120 -5.72 15.63 2.46
N ILE A 121 -6.31 15.34 1.31
CA ILE A 121 -7.74 15.03 1.19
C ILE A 121 -7.91 13.54 0.98
N GLY A 122 -8.71 12.87 1.83
CA GLY A 122 -8.89 11.42 1.73
C GLY A 122 -9.74 10.83 2.84
N HIS A 123 -9.96 9.50 2.77
CA HIS A 123 -10.75 8.78 3.76
C HIS A 123 -9.91 8.44 4.99
N LYS A 124 -10.45 8.75 6.18
CA LYS A 124 -9.82 8.40 7.44
C LYS A 124 -9.63 6.88 7.56
N GLY A 125 -8.43 6.44 7.92
CA GLY A 125 -8.13 5.02 8.11
C GLY A 125 -7.78 4.27 6.82
N HIS A 126 -7.86 4.89 5.65
CA HIS A 126 -7.40 4.26 4.42
C HIS A 126 -5.88 4.02 4.45
N PRO A 127 -5.36 2.83 4.10
CA PRO A 127 -3.93 2.51 4.19
C PRO A 127 -3.01 3.50 3.47
N GLU A 128 -3.40 3.99 2.29
CA GLU A 128 -2.63 4.98 1.54
C GLU A 128 -2.58 6.34 2.24
N VAL A 129 -3.68 6.76 2.88
CA VAL A 129 -3.74 8.00 3.66
C VAL A 129 -2.85 7.87 4.90
N ILE A 130 -2.92 6.77 5.63
CA ILE A 130 -2.06 6.50 6.80
C ILE A 130 -0.59 6.49 6.37
N GLY A 131 -0.26 5.80 5.27
CA GLY A 131 1.08 5.76 4.71
C GLY A 131 1.60 7.15 4.37
N THR A 132 0.80 7.96 3.70
CA THR A 132 1.15 9.32 3.27
C THR A 132 1.32 10.27 4.46
N LEU A 133 0.41 10.26 5.43
CA LEU A 133 0.54 11.04 6.67
C LEU A 133 1.84 10.72 7.42
N GLY A 134 2.16 9.43 7.53
CA GLY A 134 3.38 8.96 8.18
C GLY A 134 4.68 9.19 7.39
N ARG A 135 4.63 9.93 6.28
CA ARG A 135 5.82 10.40 5.54
C ARG A 135 6.15 11.87 5.80
N HIS A 136 5.30 12.57 6.53
CA HIS A 136 5.64 13.92 6.99
C HIS A 136 6.81 13.82 7.99
N PRO A 137 7.90 14.60 7.81
CA PRO A 137 9.05 14.55 8.71
C PRO A 137 8.66 15.03 10.12
N GLU A 138 9.07 14.29 11.14
CA GLU A 138 8.79 14.62 12.56
C GLU A 138 9.55 15.87 13.02
N ASP A 139 10.69 16.17 12.40
CA ASP A 139 11.55 17.32 12.66
C ASP A 139 11.17 18.56 11.84
N SER A 140 10.04 18.54 11.17
CA SER A 140 9.55 19.67 10.35
C SER A 140 8.73 20.66 11.19
N ASP A 141 8.98 21.96 10.98
CA ASP A 141 8.19 23.06 11.56
C ASP A 141 6.83 23.25 10.85
N THR A 142 6.48 22.37 9.91
CA THR A 142 5.23 22.43 9.13
C THR A 142 4.22 21.41 9.61
N ASN A 143 2.97 21.55 9.16
CA ASN A 143 1.88 20.66 9.51
C ASN A 143 1.38 19.89 8.30
N ILE A 144 0.88 18.66 8.54
CA ILE A 144 0.05 17.95 7.59
C ILE A 144 -1.35 17.77 8.19
N CYS A 145 -2.35 18.30 7.49
CA CYS A 145 -3.74 18.23 7.91
C CYS A 145 -4.52 17.30 6.98
N LEU A 146 -5.29 16.38 7.55
CA LEU A 146 -6.20 15.52 6.81
C LEU A 146 -7.61 16.13 6.78
N LEU A 147 -8.08 16.45 5.58
CA LEU A 147 -9.49 16.74 5.33
C LEU A 147 -10.19 15.45 4.90
N TYR A 148 -11.23 15.09 5.63
CA TYR A 148 -12.04 13.92 5.30
C TYR A 148 -12.95 14.23 4.12
N THR A 149 -13.03 13.27 3.19
CA THR A 149 -14.12 13.27 2.21
C THR A 149 -15.29 12.53 2.85
N SER A 150 -16.42 13.21 3.05
CA SER A 150 -17.71 12.57 3.21
C SER A 150 -18.17 12.07 1.84
N ASP A 151 -18.84 10.94 1.81
CA ASP A 151 -19.47 10.48 0.56
C ASP A 151 -20.63 11.44 0.28
N ALA A 152 -20.59 12.14 -0.85
CA ALA A 152 -21.64 13.10 -1.25
C ALA A 152 -23.03 12.45 -1.46
N ALA A 153 -23.09 11.12 -1.30
CA ALA A 153 -24.35 10.34 -1.35
C ALA A 153 -25.09 10.29 0.01
N ASP A 154 -24.47 10.79 1.09
CA ASP A 154 -25.03 10.76 2.45
C ASP A 154 -25.68 12.10 2.87
N GLU A 155 -25.82 13.09 1.94
CA GLU A 155 -26.55 14.36 2.17
C GLU A 155 -27.91 14.38 1.49
#